data_acb75beb475f41afc2d38225f9a7a4c5
#
_entry.id   acb75beb475f41afc2d38225f9a7a4c5
#
_cell.length_a   1.000
_cell.length_b   1.000
_cell.length_c   1.000
_cell.angle_alpha   90.00
_cell.angle_beta   90.00
_cell.angle_gamma   90.00
#
_symmetry.space_group_name_H-M   'P 1'
#
loop_
_entity.id
_entity.type
_entity.pdbx_description
1 polymer ?
#
loop_
_entity_poly.entity_id
_entity_poly.type
_entity_poly.pdbx_seq_one_letter_code
_entity_poly.pdbx_strand_id
1 'polypeptide(L)'
;MKKIAGVQIPEQFRPWLKLLGKLVFLLFAIFILFGVVFGIGRVSGVAMNPNLKDGELVLFSRMWNSYTNDDVVLYEREGKSQFARILALPDQIVDMNDEGYLMVDGVIESSRAVVSTDDESAFLRVKNSFPYRVPTGKYFLLNDNYDCTDDSREYGAIDEKDLKGKAMSTLKVRNI
;
A
#
# COMPACT_ATOMS: atom_id res chain seq x y z
N MET A 1 39.07 3.27 -44.50
CA MET A 1 37.97 3.92 -43.76
C MET A 1 36.70 3.75 -44.58
N LYS A 2 35.79 2.85 -44.23
CA LYS A 2 34.49 2.66 -44.91
C LYS A 2 33.53 3.77 -44.45
N LYS A 3 33.15 4.66 -45.34
CA LYS A 3 32.03 5.60 -45.13
C LYS A 3 30.75 4.79 -45.14
N ILE A 4 30.08 4.76 -44.00
CA ILE A 4 28.71 4.25 -43.90
C ILE A 4 27.83 5.24 -44.67
N ALA A 5 27.16 4.73 -45.72
CA ALA A 5 26.29 5.55 -46.58
C ALA A 5 25.16 6.14 -45.73
N GLY A 6 25.12 7.47 -45.59
CA GLY A 6 24.05 8.18 -44.93
C GLY A 6 22.76 7.99 -45.73
N VAL A 7 21.78 7.32 -45.12
CA VAL A 7 20.42 7.25 -45.66
C VAL A 7 19.88 8.68 -45.69
N GLN A 8 19.80 9.26 -46.90
CA GLN A 8 19.18 10.59 -47.11
C GLN A 8 17.66 10.39 -47.02
N ILE A 9 17.09 10.74 -45.86
CA ILE A 9 15.66 10.72 -45.68
C ILE A 9 15.06 11.85 -46.53
N PRO A 10 14.13 11.53 -47.47
CA PRO A 10 13.48 12.56 -48.30
C PRO A 10 12.83 13.62 -47.42
N GLU A 11 12.90 14.88 -47.82
CA GLU A 11 12.44 16.02 -47.00
C GLU A 11 10.98 15.94 -46.60
N GLN A 12 10.14 15.31 -47.40
CA GLN A 12 8.73 15.04 -47.10
C GLN A 12 8.50 14.17 -45.91
N PHE A 13 9.47 13.32 -45.49
CA PHE A 13 9.36 12.45 -44.32
C PHE A 13 9.89 13.09 -43.02
N ARG A 14 10.61 14.19 -43.08
CA ARG A 14 11.13 14.88 -41.89
C ARG A 14 10.05 15.31 -40.91
N PRO A 15 8.88 15.87 -41.31
CA PRO A 15 7.81 16.21 -40.36
C PRO A 15 7.23 14.98 -39.68
N TRP A 16 7.09 13.88 -40.39
CA TRP A 16 6.58 12.60 -39.82
C TRP A 16 7.57 12.01 -38.83
N LEU A 17 8.87 12.08 -39.09
CA LEU A 17 9.89 11.64 -38.14
C LEU A 17 9.89 12.47 -36.85
N LYS A 18 9.70 13.79 -36.98
CA LYS A 18 9.55 14.65 -35.79
C LYS A 18 8.29 14.33 -35.01
N LEU A 19 7.19 14.04 -35.68
CA LEU A 19 5.94 13.64 -35.03
C LEU A 19 6.10 12.29 -34.31
N LEU A 20 6.71 11.30 -34.97
CA LEU A 20 7.00 9.99 -34.39
C LEU A 20 7.93 10.15 -33.19
N GLY A 21 8.97 10.97 -33.25
CA GLY A 21 9.85 11.24 -32.12
C GLY A 21 9.12 11.84 -30.92
N LYS A 22 8.19 12.78 -31.15
CA LYS A 22 7.36 13.35 -30.11
C LYS A 22 6.41 12.29 -29.48
N LEU A 23 5.83 11.43 -30.32
CA LEU A 23 4.95 10.36 -29.86
C LEU A 23 5.72 9.35 -29.00
N VAL A 24 6.89 8.90 -29.46
CA VAL A 24 7.74 7.98 -28.69
C VAL A 24 8.17 8.61 -27.37
N PHE A 25 8.56 9.89 -27.36
CA PHE A 25 8.90 10.60 -26.14
C PHE A 25 7.71 10.69 -25.17
N LEU A 26 6.51 10.99 -25.68
CA LEU A 26 5.30 11.02 -24.85
C LEU A 26 4.99 9.66 -24.24
N LEU A 27 5.04 8.59 -25.05
CA LEU A 27 4.79 7.22 -24.55
C LEU A 27 5.84 6.80 -23.52
N PHE A 28 7.11 7.18 -23.71
CA PHE A 28 8.18 6.93 -22.77
C PHE A 28 7.96 7.70 -21.44
N ALA A 29 7.55 8.97 -21.53
CA ALA A 29 7.21 9.76 -20.33
C ALA A 29 6.03 9.16 -19.55
N ILE A 30 4.99 8.68 -20.25
CA ILE A 30 3.86 7.98 -19.64
C ILE A 30 4.33 6.67 -19.00
N PHE A 31 5.18 5.90 -19.68
CA PHE A 31 5.73 4.66 -19.14
C PHE A 31 6.52 4.90 -17.85
N ILE A 32 7.37 5.94 -17.82
CA ILE A 32 8.09 6.31 -16.59
C ILE A 32 7.11 6.73 -15.50
N LEU A 33 6.15 7.59 -15.83
CA LEU A 33 5.18 8.08 -14.85
C LEU A 33 4.41 6.95 -14.17
N PHE A 34 3.86 6.02 -14.96
CA PHE A 34 3.06 4.92 -14.42
C PHE A 34 3.89 3.71 -13.96
N GLY A 35 5.09 3.52 -14.48
CA GLY A 35 5.95 2.41 -14.09
C GLY A 35 6.84 2.70 -12.88
N VAL A 36 7.34 3.93 -12.77
CA VAL A 36 8.29 4.34 -11.74
C VAL A 36 7.61 5.08 -10.58
N VAL A 37 6.81 6.12 -10.89
CA VAL A 37 6.20 6.98 -9.88
C VAL A 37 4.96 6.34 -9.28
N PHE A 38 4.11 5.78 -10.13
CA PHE A 38 2.88 5.14 -9.69
C PHE A 38 2.92 3.63 -9.94
N GLY A 39 2.05 2.92 -9.25
CA GLY A 39 1.79 1.51 -9.47
C GLY A 39 0.30 1.24 -9.38
N ILE A 40 -0.12 0.13 -9.95
CA ILE A 40 -1.47 -0.38 -9.83
C ILE A 40 -1.38 -1.71 -9.10
N GLY A 41 -2.04 -1.82 -7.95
CA GLY A 41 -2.19 -3.04 -7.18
C GLY A 41 -3.61 -3.58 -7.30
N ARG A 42 -3.75 -4.90 -7.30
CA ARG A 42 -5.06 -5.55 -7.20
C ARG A 42 -5.29 -6.00 -5.77
N VAL A 43 -6.46 -5.67 -5.23
CA VAL A 43 -6.89 -6.15 -3.92
C VAL A 43 -7.19 -7.65 -4.03
N SER A 44 -6.69 -8.43 -3.07
CA SER A 44 -6.95 -9.86 -2.98
C SER A 44 -7.52 -10.20 -1.62
N GLY A 45 -8.65 -10.88 -1.62
CA GLY A 45 -9.32 -11.31 -0.40
C GLY A 45 -10.19 -10.24 0.26
N VAL A 46 -10.52 -10.47 1.51
CA VAL A 46 -11.52 -9.70 2.26
C VAL A 46 -10.93 -8.85 3.39
N ALA A 47 -9.59 -8.85 3.52
CA ALA A 47 -8.89 -8.21 4.64
C ALA A 47 -9.16 -6.70 4.76
N MET A 48 -9.36 -6.03 3.63
CA MET A 48 -9.62 -4.59 3.58
C MET A 48 -11.11 -4.23 3.41
N ASN A 49 -12.03 -5.21 3.55
CA ASN A 49 -13.47 -4.93 3.55
C ASN A 49 -13.85 -4.05 4.77
N PRO A 50 -14.82 -3.13 4.60
CA PRO A 50 -15.61 -2.84 3.40
C PRO A 50 -14.95 -1.81 2.46
N ASN A 51 -13.83 -1.21 2.84
CA ASN A 51 -13.25 -0.05 2.14
C ASN A 51 -12.62 -0.43 0.79
N LEU A 52 -11.91 -1.57 0.74
CA LEU A 52 -11.38 -2.15 -0.50
C LEU A 52 -11.92 -3.57 -0.65
N LYS A 53 -12.51 -3.86 -1.80
CA LYS A 53 -13.12 -5.16 -2.10
C LYS A 53 -12.20 -6.02 -2.95
N ASP A 54 -12.36 -7.32 -2.82
CA ASP A 54 -11.63 -8.28 -3.66
C ASP A 54 -11.78 -7.96 -5.14
N GLY A 55 -10.65 -7.97 -5.86
CA GLY A 55 -10.59 -7.67 -7.29
C GLY A 55 -10.52 -6.20 -7.66
N GLU A 56 -10.72 -5.25 -6.73
CA GLU A 56 -10.56 -3.82 -7.02
C GLU A 56 -9.10 -3.47 -7.35
N LEU A 57 -8.93 -2.48 -8.24
CA LEU A 57 -7.62 -1.94 -8.59
C LEU A 57 -7.37 -0.66 -7.79
N VAL A 58 -6.23 -0.60 -7.16
CA VAL A 58 -5.77 0.55 -6.37
C VAL A 58 -4.57 1.18 -7.05
N LEU A 59 -4.69 2.47 -7.37
CA LEU A 59 -3.56 3.29 -7.76
C LEU A 59 -2.78 3.68 -6.52
N PHE A 60 -1.48 3.41 -6.49
CA PHE A 60 -0.60 3.78 -5.38
C PHE A 60 0.63 4.55 -5.87
N SER A 61 1.17 5.43 -5.03
CA SER A 61 2.42 6.14 -5.27
C SER A 61 3.59 5.40 -4.63
N ARG A 62 4.65 5.17 -5.41
CA ARG A 62 5.91 4.57 -4.96
C ARG A 62 6.89 5.59 -4.38
N MET A 63 6.70 6.86 -4.68
CA MET A 63 7.61 7.95 -4.29
C MET A 63 7.11 8.70 -3.04
N TRP A 64 6.24 8.09 -2.24
CA TRP A 64 5.75 8.72 -1.03
C TRP A 64 6.73 8.47 0.11
N ASN A 65 7.27 9.52 0.69
CA ASN A 65 8.32 9.46 1.73
C ASN A 65 7.80 9.83 3.12
N SER A 66 6.51 10.09 3.27
CA SER A 66 5.92 10.47 4.55
C SER A 66 4.56 9.79 4.71
N TYR A 67 4.51 8.85 5.64
CA TYR A 67 3.28 8.16 5.99
C TYR A 67 2.65 8.80 7.22
N THR A 68 1.32 8.74 7.29
CA THR A 68 0.52 9.20 8.42
C THR A 68 -0.38 8.07 8.91
N ASN A 69 -0.89 8.19 10.14
CA ASN A 69 -1.94 7.29 10.62
C ASN A 69 -3.11 7.33 9.62
N ASP A 70 -3.82 6.23 9.49
CA ASP A 70 -4.91 5.98 8.54
C ASP A 70 -4.52 5.84 7.06
N ASP A 71 -3.27 6.03 6.68
CA ASP A 71 -2.86 5.77 5.31
C ASP A 71 -3.01 4.29 4.95
N VAL A 72 -3.63 4.04 3.80
CA VAL A 72 -3.63 2.70 3.21
C VAL A 72 -2.37 2.51 2.40
N VAL A 73 -1.64 1.44 2.67
CA VAL A 73 -0.37 1.13 2.01
C VAL A 73 -0.41 -0.26 1.37
N LEU A 74 0.32 -0.40 0.26
CA LEU A 74 0.70 -1.69 -0.27
C LEU A 74 2.01 -2.09 0.38
N TYR A 75 2.07 -3.26 1.00
CA TYR A 75 3.29 -3.81 1.58
C TYR A 75 3.53 -5.23 1.07
N GLU A 76 4.75 -5.70 1.21
CA GLU A 76 5.15 -7.06 0.85
C GLU A 76 5.64 -7.81 2.07
N ARG A 77 5.06 -9.00 2.31
CA ARG A 77 5.50 -9.92 3.35
C ARG A 77 5.51 -11.35 2.78
N GLU A 78 6.61 -12.06 2.99
CA GLU A 78 6.77 -13.46 2.55
C GLU A 78 6.47 -13.67 1.06
N GLY A 79 6.85 -12.67 0.21
CA GLY A 79 6.64 -12.71 -1.24
C GLY A 79 5.19 -12.44 -1.69
N LYS A 80 4.31 -12.03 -0.77
CA LYS A 80 2.93 -11.64 -1.07
C LYS A 80 2.77 -10.13 -0.87
N SER A 81 2.14 -9.48 -1.83
CA SER A 81 1.77 -8.06 -1.73
C SER A 81 0.33 -7.95 -1.23
N GLN A 82 0.13 -7.14 -0.19
CA GLN A 82 -1.17 -6.96 0.47
C GLN A 82 -1.39 -5.48 0.78
N PHE A 83 -2.66 -5.07 0.86
CA PHE A 83 -3.01 -3.74 1.35
C PHE A 83 -3.36 -3.84 2.83
N ALA A 84 -2.94 -2.83 3.59
CA ALA A 84 -3.35 -2.64 4.98
C ALA A 84 -3.36 -1.15 5.32
N ARG A 85 -3.92 -0.79 6.45
CA ARG A 85 -3.95 0.57 6.97
C ARG A 85 -2.88 0.75 8.03
N ILE A 86 -2.18 1.88 8.01
CA ILE A 86 -1.26 2.26 9.07
C ILE A 86 -2.07 2.67 10.30
N LEU A 87 -1.99 1.87 11.34
CA LEU A 87 -2.57 2.19 12.65
C LEU A 87 -1.62 3.08 13.45
N ALA A 88 -0.32 2.71 13.49
CA ALA A 88 0.65 3.46 14.25
C ALA A 88 1.98 3.63 13.49
N LEU A 89 2.57 4.79 13.68
CA LEU A 89 3.85 5.23 13.13
C LEU A 89 5.02 4.76 14.01
N PRO A 90 6.28 4.86 13.53
CA PRO A 90 7.46 4.61 14.34
C PRO A 90 7.41 5.37 15.68
N ASP A 91 7.88 4.69 16.72
CA ASP A 91 7.98 5.18 18.11
C ASP A 91 6.66 5.36 18.87
N GLN A 92 5.50 5.28 18.23
CA GLN A 92 4.19 5.28 18.88
C GLN A 92 3.95 3.99 19.67
N ILE A 93 3.08 4.06 20.67
CA ILE A 93 2.68 2.94 21.50
C ILE A 93 1.27 2.49 21.11
N VAL A 94 1.15 1.25 20.67
CA VAL A 94 -0.14 0.59 20.46
C VAL A 94 -0.50 -0.16 21.73
N ASP A 95 -1.72 0.02 22.21
CA ASP A 95 -2.26 -0.67 23.37
C ASP A 95 -3.69 -1.17 23.09
N MET A 96 -4.21 -2.01 23.95
CA MET A 96 -5.57 -2.53 23.85
C MET A 96 -6.29 -2.38 25.18
N ASN A 97 -7.45 -1.73 25.16
CA ASN A 97 -8.26 -1.57 26.37
C ASN A 97 -9.00 -2.89 26.75
N ASP A 98 -9.66 -2.89 27.90
CA ASP A 98 -10.39 -4.07 28.40
C ASP A 98 -11.62 -4.44 27.56
N GLU A 99 -12.06 -3.55 26.70
CA GLU A 99 -13.19 -3.75 25.78
C GLU A 99 -12.74 -4.27 24.40
N GLY A 100 -11.41 -4.45 24.18
CA GLY A 100 -10.83 -4.95 22.94
C GLY A 100 -10.64 -3.90 21.85
N TYR A 101 -10.66 -2.60 22.18
CA TYR A 101 -10.33 -1.53 21.24
C TYR A 101 -8.82 -1.28 21.24
N LEU A 102 -8.26 -1.04 20.04
CA LEU A 102 -6.89 -0.61 19.92
C LEU A 102 -6.76 0.91 20.13
N MET A 103 -5.73 1.27 20.84
CA MET A 103 -5.36 2.65 21.15
C MET A 103 -3.95 2.92 20.63
N VAL A 104 -3.72 4.14 20.18
CA VAL A 104 -2.38 4.65 19.84
C VAL A 104 -2.09 5.84 20.73
N ASP A 105 -1.01 5.77 21.49
CA ASP A 105 -0.61 6.79 22.48
C ASP A 105 -1.76 7.19 23.43
N GLY A 106 -2.60 6.21 23.78
CA GLY A 106 -3.75 6.38 24.69
C GLY A 106 -5.05 6.85 24.05
N VAL A 107 -5.08 7.07 22.72
CA VAL A 107 -6.29 7.46 21.98
C VAL A 107 -6.86 6.23 21.26
N ILE A 108 -8.19 6.01 21.37
CA ILE A 108 -8.86 4.91 20.65
C ILE A 108 -8.86 5.22 19.15
N GLU A 109 -8.26 4.33 18.37
CA GLU A 109 -8.14 4.46 16.91
C GLU A 109 -8.98 3.39 16.16
N SER A 110 -9.25 2.24 16.76
CA SER A 110 -10.10 1.24 16.11
C SER A 110 -11.58 1.63 16.19
N SER A 111 -12.30 1.48 15.09
CA SER A 111 -13.74 1.84 15.00
C SER A 111 -14.66 0.89 15.76
N ARG A 112 -14.18 -0.31 16.11
CA ARG A 112 -14.83 -1.31 16.94
C ARG A 112 -13.79 -2.14 17.69
N ALA A 113 -14.22 -2.95 18.63
CA ALA A 113 -13.35 -3.95 19.23
C ALA A 113 -12.74 -4.85 18.14
N VAL A 114 -11.43 -5.02 18.18
CA VAL A 114 -10.67 -5.82 17.19
C VAL A 114 -10.60 -7.30 17.57
N VAL A 115 -10.98 -7.61 18.82
CA VAL A 115 -11.12 -8.97 19.34
C VAL A 115 -12.37 -9.00 20.19
N SER A 116 -13.19 -10.05 20.04
CA SER A 116 -14.35 -10.24 20.91
C SER A 116 -13.90 -10.63 22.32
N THR A 117 -14.51 -10.02 23.32
CA THR A 117 -14.30 -10.39 24.72
C THR A 117 -15.03 -11.69 25.11
N ASP A 118 -15.89 -12.21 24.23
CA ASP A 118 -16.63 -13.46 24.46
C ASP A 118 -15.73 -14.69 24.40
N ASP A 119 -14.62 -14.63 23.65
CA ASP A 119 -13.56 -15.64 23.67
C ASP A 119 -12.38 -15.13 24.51
N GLU A 120 -12.43 -15.40 25.80
CA GLU A 120 -11.43 -14.97 26.78
C GLU A 120 -10.00 -15.42 26.38
N SER A 121 -9.85 -16.62 25.84
CA SER A 121 -8.53 -17.16 25.49
C SER A 121 -7.92 -16.42 24.27
N ALA A 122 -8.70 -16.14 23.26
CA ALA A 122 -8.28 -15.35 22.10
C ALA A 122 -8.01 -13.89 22.49
N PHE A 123 -8.88 -13.30 23.32
CA PHE A 123 -8.72 -11.96 23.85
C PHE A 123 -7.40 -11.80 24.60
N LEU A 124 -7.13 -12.65 25.58
CA LEU A 124 -5.90 -12.59 26.40
C LEU A 124 -4.64 -12.83 25.56
N ARG A 125 -4.70 -13.71 24.58
CA ARG A 125 -3.56 -13.95 23.67
C ARG A 125 -3.17 -12.69 22.91
N VAL A 126 -4.13 -11.97 22.35
CA VAL A 126 -3.88 -10.72 21.64
C VAL A 126 -3.50 -9.61 22.61
N LYS A 127 -4.26 -9.46 23.73
CA LYS A 127 -4.00 -8.42 24.75
C LYS A 127 -2.61 -8.53 25.35
N ASN A 128 -2.11 -9.75 25.59
CA ASN A 128 -0.76 -9.96 26.15
C ASN A 128 0.38 -9.53 25.22
N SER A 129 0.09 -9.22 23.95
CA SER A 129 1.05 -8.62 23.02
C SER A 129 1.18 -7.12 23.20
N PHE A 130 0.35 -6.49 24.01
CA PHE A 130 0.32 -5.05 24.28
C PHE A 130 0.72 -4.74 25.74
N PRO A 131 1.22 -3.53 26.03
CA PRO A 131 1.48 -2.45 25.07
C PRO A 131 2.66 -2.78 24.15
N TYR A 132 2.54 -2.41 22.87
CA TYR A 132 3.54 -2.63 21.86
C TYR A 132 4.10 -1.29 21.37
N ARG A 133 5.40 -1.01 21.63
CA ARG A 133 6.07 0.14 21.05
C ARG A 133 6.52 -0.19 19.64
N VAL A 134 6.06 0.59 18.67
CA VAL A 134 6.47 0.44 17.27
C VAL A 134 7.94 0.82 17.13
N PRO A 135 8.82 -0.08 16.68
CA PRO A 135 10.24 0.26 16.53
C PRO A 135 10.47 1.35 15.48
N THR A 136 11.55 2.11 15.64
CA THR A 136 11.98 3.12 14.65
C THR A 136 12.13 2.49 13.27
N GLY A 137 11.58 3.13 12.23
CA GLY A 137 11.60 2.64 10.84
C GLY A 137 10.63 1.49 10.57
N LYS A 138 9.69 1.23 11.48
CA LYS A 138 8.61 0.25 11.28
C LYS A 138 7.24 0.90 11.45
N TYR A 139 6.23 0.25 10.89
CA TYR A 139 4.84 0.70 10.90
C TYR A 139 3.94 -0.43 11.38
N PHE A 140 3.01 -0.11 12.25
CA PHE A 140 2.01 -1.07 12.71
C PHE A 140 0.80 -1.00 11.78
N LEU A 141 0.59 -2.09 11.05
CA LEU A 141 -0.45 -2.21 10.03
C LEU A 141 -1.64 -2.97 10.57
N LEU A 142 -2.84 -2.53 10.22
CA LEU A 142 -4.09 -3.15 10.60
C LEU A 142 -4.98 -3.36 9.37
N ASN A 143 -5.64 -4.50 9.29
CA ASN A 143 -6.67 -4.76 8.30
C ASN A 143 -7.94 -3.98 8.64
N ASP A 144 -8.65 -3.44 7.63
CA ASP A 144 -9.95 -2.78 7.84
C ASP A 144 -11.03 -3.78 8.30
N ASN A 145 -10.90 -5.03 7.86
CA ASN A 145 -11.69 -6.14 8.38
C ASN A 145 -10.98 -6.78 9.59
N TYR A 146 -11.38 -6.40 10.78
CA TYR A 146 -10.74 -6.87 12.01
C TYR A 146 -10.89 -8.38 12.27
N ASP A 147 -11.83 -9.06 11.59
CA ASP A 147 -11.99 -10.50 11.66
C ASP A 147 -10.86 -11.24 10.90
N CYS A 148 -10.14 -10.52 10.03
CA CYS A 148 -8.92 -11.00 9.39
C CYS A 148 -7.70 -10.60 10.24
N THR A 149 -7.11 -11.54 10.93
CA THR A 149 -6.01 -11.30 11.90
C THR A 149 -4.62 -11.35 11.27
N ASP A 150 -4.48 -11.64 9.98
CA ASP A 150 -3.19 -11.66 9.27
C ASP A 150 -2.70 -10.21 9.05
N ASP A 151 -2.32 -9.55 10.15
CA ASP A 151 -1.78 -8.19 10.21
C ASP A 151 -0.83 -8.03 11.41
N SER A 152 -0.45 -6.80 11.76
CA SER A 152 0.54 -6.54 12.81
C SER A 152 0.11 -6.98 14.21
N ARG A 153 -1.15 -7.33 14.42
CA ARG A 153 -1.60 -7.97 15.68
C ARG A 153 -0.97 -9.35 15.87
N GLU A 154 -0.66 -10.04 14.78
CA GLU A 154 -0.11 -11.39 14.81
C GLU A 154 1.42 -11.40 14.66
N TYR A 155 1.97 -10.62 13.73
CA TYR A 155 3.41 -10.70 13.41
C TYR A 155 4.21 -9.43 13.77
N GLY A 156 3.57 -8.42 14.38
CA GLY A 156 4.23 -7.17 14.76
C GLY A 156 4.40 -6.19 13.61
N ALA A 157 5.16 -5.13 13.84
CA ALA A 157 5.34 -4.03 12.91
C ALA A 157 6.18 -4.40 11.68
N ILE A 158 5.82 -3.86 10.53
CA ILE A 158 6.46 -4.07 9.22
C ILE A 158 7.55 -3.01 8.99
N ASP A 159 8.68 -3.40 8.43
CA ASP A 159 9.77 -2.50 8.06
C ASP A 159 9.33 -1.54 6.93
N GLU A 160 9.79 -0.29 7.00
CA GLU A 160 9.51 0.72 5.96
C GLU A 160 9.92 0.27 4.56
N LYS A 161 11.03 -0.46 4.41
CA LYS A 161 11.52 -0.99 3.13
C LYS A 161 10.54 -1.95 2.44
N ASP A 162 9.67 -2.59 3.24
CA ASP A 162 8.68 -3.55 2.76
C ASP A 162 7.38 -2.86 2.33
N LEU A 163 7.22 -1.56 2.65
CA LEU A 163 6.16 -0.71 2.12
C LEU A 163 6.46 -0.38 0.66
N LYS A 164 5.57 -0.74 -0.25
CA LYS A 164 5.74 -0.54 -1.70
C LYS A 164 5.13 0.76 -2.19
N GLY A 165 4.27 1.39 -1.38
CA GLY A 165 3.70 2.69 -1.66
C GLY A 165 2.37 2.94 -0.96
N LYS A 166 1.95 4.21 -1.02
CA LYS A 166 0.70 4.70 -0.42
C LYS A 166 -0.42 4.69 -1.46
N ALA A 167 -1.57 4.13 -1.08
CA ALA A 167 -2.77 4.16 -1.90
C ALA A 167 -3.29 5.60 -2.06
N MET A 168 -3.65 5.95 -3.30
CA MET A 168 -4.15 7.28 -3.65
C MET A 168 -5.62 7.25 -4.06
N SER A 169 -6.02 6.23 -4.81
CA SER A 169 -7.37 6.11 -5.33
C SER A 169 -7.69 4.66 -5.67
N THR A 170 -8.96 4.31 -5.52
CA THR A 170 -9.48 3.01 -5.92
C THR A 170 -10.25 3.14 -7.23
N LEU A 171 -9.95 2.28 -8.19
CA LEU A 171 -10.74 2.11 -9.39
C LEU A 171 -11.76 0.99 -9.12
N LYS A 172 -12.97 1.38 -8.79
CA LYS A 172 -14.08 0.42 -8.60
C LYS A 172 -14.41 -0.21 -9.94
N VAL A 173 -14.05 -1.46 -10.12
CA VAL A 173 -14.54 -2.25 -11.26
C VAL A 173 -15.99 -2.55 -10.97
N ARG A 174 -16.89 -1.86 -11.67
CA ARG A 174 -18.32 -2.12 -11.59
C ARG A 174 -18.58 -3.42 -12.33
N ASN A 175 -18.80 -4.51 -11.61
CA ASN A 175 -19.34 -5.71 -12.20
C ASN A 175 -20.76 -5.38 -12.67
N ILE A 176 -20.94 -5.37 -14.01
CA ILE A 176 -22.23 -5.28 -14.70
C ILE A 176 -22.91 -6.63 -14.61
#